data_a9249e11a544731730db8881a5d9d147
#
_entry.id   a9249e11a544731730db8881a5d9d147
#
_cell.length_a   1.000
_cell.length_b   1.000
_cell.length_c   1.000
_cell.angle_alpha   90.00
_cell.angle_beta   90.00
_cell.angle_gamma   90.00
#
_symmetry.space_group_name_H-M   'P 1'
#
loop_
_entity.id
_entity.type
_entity.pdbx_description
1 polymer ?
#
loop_
_entity_poly.entity_id
_entity_poly.type
_entity_poly.pdbx_seq_one_letter_code
_entity_poly.pdbx_strand_id
1 'polypeptide(L)'
;MDNEVGIKPMILVVEDVHETRDGIEKLLKVDGYRLLLARDELDGIESAQRQRPDLILVSLDGLPSEVLMSGCRIRESAVAGDDVPIVIFCFDEIPEGAEVAIGKNVHIARPDNFNQLRDLLSRLLRPIAT
;
A
#
# COMPACT_ATOMS: atom_id res chain seq x y z
N MET A 1 20.51 8.76 17.97
CA MET A 1 19.79 8.81 17.82
C MET A 1 19.19 8.81 17.13
N ASP A 2 18.94 8.64 17.26
CA ASP A 2 18.18 8.60 16.84
C ASP A 2 17.42 8.84 16.26
N ASN A 3 17.71 9.09 16.22
CA ASN A 3 16.87 9.38 15.71
C ASN A 3 16.35 9.23 15.12
N GLU A 4 16.57 8.86 15.11
CA GLU A 4 15.99 8.56 14.54
C GLU A 4 15.00 8.26 14.71
N VAL A 5 15.52 8.27 15.73
CA VAL A 5 14.25 7.90 15.85
C VAL A 5 13.40 8.35 14.75
N GLY A 6 13.33 7.68 13.94
CA GLY A 6 12.90 8.11 12.72
C GLY A 6 11.44 8.41 12.58
N ILE A 7 11.12 9.23 11.64
CA ILE A 7 9.74 9.38 11.22
C ILE A 7 9.30 8.04 10.64
N LYS A 8 8.19 7.51 11.12
CA LYS A 8 7.67 6.25 10.63
C LYS A 8 7.13 6.41 9.21
N PRO A 9 7.25 5.39 8.37
CA PRO A 9 6.68 5.46 7.03
C PRO A 9 5.17 5.68 7.05
N MET A 10 4.70 6.38 6.02
CA MET A 10 3.28 6.65 5.83
C MET A 10 2.73 5.71 4.77
N ILE A 11 1.70 4.95 5.11
CA ILE A 11 1.03 4.05 4.18
C ILE A 11 -0.36 4.60 3.89
N LEU A 12 -0.67 4.78 2.61
CA LEU A 12 -2.03 5.09 2.19
C LEU A 12 -2.75 3.77 1.92
N VAL A 13 -3.81 3.53 2.69
CA VAL A 13 -4.63 2.33 2.55
C VAL A 13 -5.91 2.71 1.82
N VAL A 14 -6.13 2.13 0.65
CA VAL A 14 -7.32 2.35 -0.15
C VAL A 14 -8.15 1.07 -0.13
N GLU A 15 -9.22 1.08 0.64
CA GLU A 15 -10.05 -0.09 0.89
C GLU A 15 -11.50 0.36 0.98
N ASP A 16 -12.37 -0.24 0.16
CA ASP A 16 -13.77 0.18 0.07
C ASP A 16 -14.67 -0.40 1.16
N VAL A 17 -14.27 -1.49 1.81
CA VAL A 17 -15.04 -2.10 2.89
C VAL A 17 -14.60 -1.52 4.22
N HIS A 18 -15.52 -0.83 4.92
CA HIS A 18 -15.19 -0.12 6.15
C HIS A 18 -14.57 -1.02 7.21
N GLU A 19 -15.15 -2.19 7.44
CA GLU A 19 -14.65 -3.10 8.47
C GLU A 19 -13.28 -3.65 8.14
N THR A 20 -13.03 -3.96 6.87
CA THR A 20 -11.73 -4.43 6.42
C THR A 20 -10.70 -3.31 6.57
N ARG A 21 -11.08 -2.09 6.21
CA ARG A 21 -10.20 -0.93 6.34
C ARG A 21 -9.79 -0.69 7.78
N ASP A 22 -10.76 -0.78 8.71
CA ASP A 22 -10.48 -0.64 10.13
C ASP A 22 -9.54 -1.74 10.63
N GLY A 23 -9.73 -2.96 10.17
CA GLY A 23 -8.86 -4.08 10.54
C GLY A 23 -7.43 -3.86 10.09
N ILE A 24 -7.26 -3.44 8.84
CA ILE A 24 -5.93 -3.14 8.30
C ILE A 24 -5.28 -2.02 9.11
N GLU A 25 -6.04 -0.98 9.42
CA GLU A 25 -5.54 0.14 10.21
C GLU A 25 -4.98 -0.33 11.55
N LYS A 26 -5.76 -1.12 12.27
CA LYS A 26 -5.33 -1.59 13.59
C LYS A 26 -4.05 -2.42 13.50
N LEU A 27 -3.99 -3.30 12.53
CA LEU A 27 -2.83 -4.18 12.38
C LEU A 27 -1.57 -3.40 12.03
N LEU A 28 -1.67 -2.44 11.13
CA LEU A 28 -0.50 -1.68 10.70
C LEU A 28 -0.06 -0.66 11.75
N LYS A 29 -0.98 -0.12 12.54
CA LYS A 29 -0.62 0.78 13.62
C LYS A 29 0.21 0.09 14.70
N VAL A 30 -0.07 -1.20 14.94
CA VAL A 30 0.73 -1.96 15.91
C VAL A 30 2.20 -2.00 15.50
N ASP A 31 2.45 -2.01 14.18
CA ASP A 31 3.81 -2.02 13.66
C ASP A 31 4.44 -0.62 13.59
N GLY A 32 3.69 0.40 13.99
CA GLY A 32 4.23 1.75 14.08
C GLY A 32 4.08 2.60 12.83
N TYR A 33 3.40 2.12 11.81
CA TYR A 33 3.20 2.90 10.59
C TYR A 33 2.22 4.06 10.82
N ARG A 34 2.47 5.17 10.15
CA ARG A 34 1.48 6.23 10.04
C ARG A 34 0.56 5.88 8.87
N LEU A 35 -0.71 6.19 8.98
CA LEU A 35 -1.69 5.74 7.99
C LEU A 35 -2.56 6.88 7.49
N LEU A 36 -2.82 6.83 6.18
CA LEU A 36 -3.90 7.58 5.54
C LEU A 36 -4.90 6.54 5.09
N LEU A 37 -6.18 6.78 5.33
CA LEU A 37 -7.23 5.83 4.98
C LEU A 37 -8.12 6.44 3.92
N ALA A 38 -8.40 5.68 2.87
CA ALA A 38 -9.26 6.12 1.79
C ALA A 38 -10.22 4.99 1.42
N ARG A 39 -11.43 5.35 1.04
CA ARG A 39 -12.47 4.36 0.73
C ARG A 39 -12.61 4.09 -0.76
N ASP A 40 -12.02 4.92 -1.61
CA ASP A 40 -12.07 4.74 -3.05
C ASP A 40 -10.92 5.51 -3.71
N GLU A 41 -10.86 5.44 -5.03
CA GLU A 41 -9.79 6.09 -5.77
C GLU A 41 -9.78 7.60 -5.57
N LEU A 42 -10.93 8.25 -5.64
CA LEU A 42 -10.99 9.71 -5.52
C LEU A 42 -10.50 10.15 -4.13
N ASP A 43 -10.96 9.47 -3.10
CA ASP A 43 -10.53 9.73 -1.73
C ASP A 43 -9.02 9.49 -1.59
N GLY A 44 -8.52 8.44 -2.25
CA GLY A 44 -7.09 8.14 -2.27
C GLY A 44 -6.28 9.24 -2.93
N ILE A 45 -6.75 9.75 -4.06
CA ILE A 45 -6.10 10.85 -4.76
C ILE A 45 -6.03 12.08 -3.87
N GLU A 46 -7.14 12.44 -3.25
CA GLU A 46 -7.17 13.61 -2.35
C GLU A 46 -6.21 13.46 -1.18
N SER A 47 -6.19 12.26 -0.59
CA SER A 47 -5.29 11.99 0.53
C SER A 47 -3.83 12.08 0.10
N ALA A 48 -3.49 11.49 -1.04
CA ALA A 48 -2.13 11.47 -1.53
C ALA A 48 -1.64 12.88 -1.92
N GLN A 49 -2.55 13.71 -2.39
CA GLN A 49 -2.20 15.10 -2.73
C GLN A 49 -1.93 15.94 -1.50
N ARG A 50 -2.65 15.67 -0.42
CA ARG A 50 -2.45 16.42 0.83
C ARG A 50 -1.18 15.98 1.54
N GLN A 51 -0.85 14.71 1.45
CA GLN A 51 0.31 14.17 2.14
C GLN A 51 0.86 12.98 1.37
N ARG A 52 2.08 13.12 0.85
CA ARG A 52 2.68 12.08 0.02
C ARG A 52 2.91 10.81 0.84
N PRO A 53 2.36 9.67 0.42
CA PRO A 53 2.62 8.42 1.11
C PRO A 53 3.97 7.83 0.72
N ASP A 54 4.48 6.96 1.56
CA ASP A 54 5.70 6.18 1.26
C ASP A 54 5.35 4.87 0.59
N LEU A 55 4.10 4.42 0.70
CA LEU A 55 3.61 3.21 0.06
C LEU A 55 2.10 3.34 -0.09
N ILE A 56 1.56 2.79 -1.18
CA ILE A 56 0.13 2.78 -1.44
C ILE A 56 -0.34 1.33 -1.45
N LEU A 57 -1.26 1.00 -0.54
CA LEU A 57 -1.84 -0.32 -0.43
C LEU A 57 -3.26 -0.25 -0.95
N VAL A 58 -3.56 -0.97 -2.03
CA VAL A 58 -4.86 -0.90 -2.69
C VAL A 58 -5.57 -2.23 -2.57
N SER A 59 -6.77 -2.18 -1.99
CA SER A 59 -7.63 -3.35 -1.82
C SER A 59 -9.05 -2.93 -2.20
N LEU A 60 -9.27 -2.79 -3.48
CA LEU A 60 -10.56 -2.38 -4.02
C LEU A 60 -11.21 -3.54 -4.76
N ASP A 61 -12.53 -3.53 -4.79
CA ASP A 61 -13.29 -4.48 -5.59
C ASP A 61 -13.19 -4.10 -7.06
N GLY A 62 -13.19 -5.10 -7.93
CA GLY A 62 -13.14 -4.87 -9.37
C GLY A 62 -12.13 -5.78 -10.05
N LEU A 63 -12.00 -5.59 -11.36
CA LEU A 63 -11.03 -6.36 -12.13
C LEU A 63 -9.61 -5.94 -11.74
N PRO A 64 -8.67 -6.90 -11.71
CA PRO A 64 -7.29 -6.57 -11.32
C PRO A 64 -6.68 -5.44 -12.13
N SER A 65 -6.95 -5.37 -13.44
CA SER A 65 -6.43 -4.31 -14.29
C SER A 65 -6.98 -2.94 -13.88
N GLU A 66 -8.25 -2.88 -13.48
CA GLU A 66 -8.87 -1.63 -13.04
C GLU A 66 -8.29 -1.17 -11.70
N VAL A 67 -8.10 -2.12 -10.79
CA VAL A 67 -7.54 -1.81 -9.48
C VAL A 67 -6.09 -1.36 -9.63
N LEU A 68 -5.34 -2.00 -10.53
CA LEU A 68 -3.98 -1.59 -10.85
C LEU A 68 -3.94 -0.15 -11.35
N MET A 69 -4.81 0.19 -12.28
CA MET A 69 -4.85 1.54 -12.83
C MET A 69 -5.25 2.57 -11.78
N SER A 70 -6.16 2.21 -10.88
CA SER A 70 -6.51 3.09 -9.76
C SER A 70 -5.29 3.41 -8.91
N GLY A 71 -4.50 2.39 -8.57
CA GLY A 71 -3.28 2.59 -7.80
C GLY A 71 -2.30 3.51 -8.51
N CYS A 72 -2.11 3.30 -9.81
CA CYS A 72 -1.19 4.13 -10.60
C CYS A 72 -1.66 5.58 -10.67
N ARG A 73 -2.97 5.80 -10.85
CA ARG A 73 -3.51 7.17 -10.88
C ARG A 73 -3.34 7.89 -9.55
N ILE A 74 -3.52 7.16 -8.45
CA ILE A 74 -3.30 7.75 -7.13
C ILE A 74 -1.84 8.16 -6.97
N ARG A 75 -0.91 7.30 -7.36
CA ARG A 75 0.52 7.59 -7.26
C ARG A 75 0.90 8.79 -8.12
N GLU A 76 0.38 8.84 -9.34
CA GLU A 76 0.66 9.97 -10.24
C GLU A 76 0.14 11.29 -9.68
N SER A 77 -1.02 11.26 -9.04
CA SER A 77 -1.63 12.47 -8.48
C SER A 77 -0.78 13.06 -7.35
N ALA A 78 -0.02 12.23 -6.67
CA ALA A 78 0.85 12.68 -5.59
C ALA A 78 2.20 13.16 -6.09
N VAL A 79 2.44 13.12 -7.39
CA VAL A 79 3.74 13.41 -8.01
C VAL A 79 4.83 12.57 -7.35
N ALA A 80 4.48 11.32 -7.04
CA ALA A 80 5.35 10.46 -6.24
C ALA A 80 6.31 9.65 -7.11
N GLY A 81 6.00 9.46 -8.38
CA GLY A 81 6.84 8.68 -9.27
C GLY A 81 6.93 7.22 -8.86
N ASP A 82 7.86 6.50 -9.47
CA ASP A 82 8.02 5.07 -9.25
C ASP A 82 8.75 4.75 -7.95
N ASP A 83 9.17 5.77 -7.21
CA ASP A 83 9.83 5.56 -5.91
C ASP A 83 8.86 5.05 -4.84
N VAL A 84 7.56 5.33 -5.02
CA VAL A 84 6.55 4.90 -4.06
C VAL A 84 5.98 3.56 -4.53
N PRO A 85 6.20 2.48 -3.78
CA PRO A 85 5.65 1.19 -4.15
C PRO A 85 4.14 1.16 -4.03
N ILE A 86 3.51 0.43 -4.96
CA ILE A 86 2.08 0.15 -4.91
C ILE A 86 1.93 -1.35 -4.65
N VAL A 87 1.15 -1.70 -3.63
CA VAL A 87 0.81 -3.10 -3.34
C VAL A 87 -0.67 -3.28 -3.60
N ILE A 88 -1.00 -4.22 -4.47
CA ILE A 88 -2.37 -4.49 -4.86
C ILE A 88 -2.75 -5.89 -4.41
N PHE A 89 -3.86 -5.99 -3.68
CA PHE A 89 -4.39 -7.29 -3.31
C PHE A 89 -5.21 -7.84 -4.46
N CYS A 90 -4.88 -9.06 -4.87
CA CYS A 90 -5.57 -9.75 -5.95
C CYS A 90 -5.86 -11.17 -5.48
N PHE A 91 -7.13 -11.49 -5.27
CA PHE A 91 -7.48 -12.75 -4.63
C PHE A 91 -7.51 -13.93 -5.59
N ASP A 92 -7.81 -13.70 -6.87
CA ASP A 92 -8.05 -14.80 -7.79
C ASP A 92 -7.01 -14.94 -8.90
N GLU A 93 -6.13 -13.95 -9.06
CA GLU A 93 -5.22 -13.91 -10.21
C GLU A 93 -3.90 -14.62 -9.98
N ILE A 94 -3.52 -14.77 -8.72
CA ILE A 94 -2.25 -15.42 -8.36
C ILE A 94 -2.51 -16.41 -7.23
N PRO A 95 -1.63 -17.40 -7.07
CA PRO A 95 -1.79 -18.38 -5.98
C PRO A 95 -1.70 -17.73 -4.63
N GLU A 96 -2.37 -18.33 -3.65
CA GLU A 96 -2.28 -17.89 -2.27
C GLU A 96 -0.82 -17.92 -1.80
N GLY A 97 -0.40 -16.86 -1.14
CA GLY A 97 0.98 -16.71 -0.68
C GLY A 97 1.93 -16.13 -1.71
N ALA A 98 1.46 -15.87 -2.93
CA ALA A 98 2.32 -15.35 -3.99
C ALA A 98 2.43 -13.84 -3.95
N GLU A 99 3.58 -13.36 -4.46
CA GLU A 99 3.86 -11.94 -4.66
C GLU A 99 4.46 -11.81 -6.05
N VAL A 100 3.93 -10.90 -6.86
CA VAL A 100 4.39 -10.72 -8.23
C VAL A 100 4.69 -9.24 -8.48
N ALA A 101 5.92 -8.96 -8.85
CA ALA A 101 6.31 -7.61 -9.26
C ALA A 101 6.02 -7.44 -10.74
N ILE A 102 5.30 -6.39 -11.10
CA ILE A 102 4.87 -6.18 -12.49
C ILE A 102 5.43 -4.90 -13.10
N GLY A 103 6.56 -4.43 -12.57
CA GLY A 103 7.25 -3.27 -13.13
C GLY A 103 6.88 -1.98 -12.46
N LYS A 104 7.74 -0.98 -12.59
CA LYS A 104 7.52 0.38 -12.05
C LYS A 104 7.12 0.38 -10.57
N ASN A 105 7.69 -0.54 -9.81
CA ASN A 105 7.48 -0.64 -8.36
C ASN A 105 6.01 -0.91 -8.02
N VAL A 106 5.37 -1.78 -8.78
CA VAL A 106 4.01 -2.23 -8.54
C VAL A 106 4.05 -3.73 -8.23
N HIS A 107 3.40 -4.12 -7.14
CA HIS A 107 3.45 -5.49 -6.63
C HIS A 107 2.04 -6.00 -6.41
N ILE A 108 1.73 -7.16 -6.96
CA ILE A 108 0.46 -7.83 -6.71
C ILE A 108 0.73 -8.89 -5.65
N ALA A 109 -0.08 -8.91 -4.61
CA ALA A 109 0.12 -9.80 -3.50
C ALA A 109 -1.16 -10.52 -3.11
N ARG A 110 -1.02 -11.77 -2.73
CA ARG A 110 -2.11 -12.55 -2.14
C ARG A 110 -1.57 -13.18 -0.85
N PRO A 111 -1.44 -12.37 0.22
CA PRO A 111 -0.83 -12.87 1.46
C PRO A 111 -1.60 -14.04 2.03
N ASP A 112 -0.85 -15.04 2.48
CA ASP A 112 -1.39 -16.23 3.13
C ASP A 112 -1.85 -15.91 4.54
N ASN A 113 -1.16 -14.94 5.16
CA ASN A 113 -1.48 -14.50 6.51
C ASN A 113 -0.93 -13.09 6.70
N PHE A 114 -1.24 -12.50 7.84
CA PHE A 114 -0.83 -11.13 8.11
C PHE A 114 0.68 -10.98 8.22
N ASN A 115 1.38 -12.00 8.72
CA ASN A 115 2.84 -11.93 8.83
C ASN A 115 3.49 -11.81 7.46
N GLN A 116 2.95 -12.45 6.44
CA GLN A 116 3.46 -12.31 5.08
C GLN A 116 3.28 -10.88 4.58
N LEU A 117 2.12 -10.27 4.85
CA LEU A 117 1.89 -8.89 4.47
C LEU A 117 2.88 -7.97 5.18
N ARG A 118 3.08 -8.17 6.49
CA ARG A 118 4.03 -7.35 7.26
C ARG A 118 5.43 -7.43 6.67
N ASP A 119 5.85 -8.63 6.30
CA ASP A 119 7.16 -8.85 5.71
C ASP A 119 7.29 -8.10 4.37
N LEU A 120 6.29 -8.20 3.53
CA LEU A 120 6.28 -7.52 2.24
C LEU A 120 6.40 -6.01 2.43
N LEU A 121 5.56 -5.42 3.29
CA LEU A 121 5.58 -3.98 3.53
C LEU A 121 6.94 -3.53 4.08
N SER A 122 7.48 -4.31 5.01
CA SER A 122 8.78 -4.00 5.60
C SER A 122 9.90 -4.00 4.55
N ARG A 123 9.87 -4.97 3.63
CA ARG A 123 10.87 -5.05 2.56
C ARG A 123 10.78 -3.87 1.61
N LEU A 124 9.55 -3.50 1.24
CA LEU A 124 9.33 -2.41 0.29
C LEU A 124 9.62 -1.03 0.89
N LEU A 125 9.46 -0.90 2.19
CA LEU A 125 9.68 0.37 2.87
C LEU A 125 11.09 0.50 3.44
N ARG A 126 11.91 -0.54 3.32
CA ARG A 126 13.28 -0.51 3.82
C ARG A 126 14.11 0.44 2.97
N PRO A 127 14.86 1.35 3.61
CA PRO A 127 15.75 2.22 2.84
C PRO A 127 16.79 1.38 2.09
N ILE A 128 17.16 1.84 0.91
CA ILE A 128 18.20 1.17 0.14
C ILE A 128 19.51 1.36 0.88
N ALA A 129 20.18 0.25 1.17
CA ALA A 129 21.49 0.30 1.81
C ALA A 129 22.51 0.83 0.83
N THR A 130 23.38 1.68 1.28
CA THR A 130 24.43 2.25 0.44
C THR A 130 25.79 1.82 0.93
#